data_f70f59dcbb38634d1a7070917cc5bd7e
#
_entry.id   f70f59dcbb38634d1a7070917cc5bd7e
#
_cell.length_a   1.000
_cell.length_b   1.000
_cell.length_c   1.000
_cell.angle_alpha   90.00
_cell.angle_beta   90.00
_cell.angle_gamma   90.00
#
_symmetry.space_group_name_H-M   'P 1'
#
loop_
_entity.id
_entity.type
_entity.pdbx_description
1 polymer ?
#
loop_
_entity_poly.entity_id
_entity_poly.type
_entity_poly.pdbx_seq_one_letter_code
_entity_poly.pdbx_strand_id
1 'polypeptide(L)'
;MKHAVTVLAAAVALSFSAGAFAEDDEVATLTARAGKALRYDASAPEPTTSKVGWGGAAILVNAPIAEVRKVVSEYRSYEKFMKPFDSSKLISKKNGQSEVYLQVPVAHGAAKVWAVVKFAPPVKDGDSEKIVATYVKGNVDAFGAVWRLRPTEDGKTVLKLELLVDPQLPFPNSMVTGELKYAADKAVTAVRDRVEKIPSADKKPSNVAKR
;
A
#
# COMPACT_ATOMS: atom_id res chain seq x y z
N MET A 1 17.79 40.99 55.71
CA MET A 1 18.13 39.75 55.02
C MET A 1 16.84 38.98 54.74
N LYS A 2 16.34 38.99 53.51
CA LYS A 2 15.11 38.29 53.12
C LYS A 2 15.52 37.23 52.07
N HIS A 3 15.43 35.98 52.41
CA HIS A 3 15.71 34.88 51.48
C HIS A 3 14.45 34.60 50.68
N ALA A 4 14.54 34.79 49.35
CA ALA A 4 13.51 34.38 48.43
C ALA A 4 13.75 32.91 48.03
N VAL A 5 12.80 32.03 48.32
CA VAL A 5 12.77 30.64 47.89
C VAL A 5 12.07 30.59 46.54
N THR A 6 12.82 30.30 45.48
CA THR A 6 12.32 30.08 44.13
C THR A 6 11.85 28.62 44.00
N VAL A 7 10.55 28.41 43.95
CA VAL A 7 10.00 27.07 43.62
C VAL A 7 10.01 26.88 42.13
N LEU A 8 10.84 25.93 41.68
CA LEU A 8 10.91 25.52 40.28
C LEU A 8 9.81 24.47 40.02
N ALA A 9 8.73 24.89 39.37
CA ALA A 9 7.68 23.99 38.93
C ALA A 9 8.14 23.29 37.64
N ALA A 10 8.47 21.99 37.74
CA ALA A 10 8.74 21.16 36.57
C ALA A 10 7.41 20.80 35.90
N ALA A 11 7.10 21.42 34.78
CA ALA A 11 5.99 21.02 33.92
C ALA A 11 6.41 19.78 33.14
N VAL A 12 5.90 18.60 33.52
CA VAL A 12 5.99 17.38 32.73
C VAL A 12 5.01 17.55 31.56
N ALA A 13 5.52 17.90 30.39
CA ALA A 13 4.74 17.89 29.16
C ALA A 13 4.52 16.43 28.74
N LEU A 14 3.33 15.91 29.00
CA LEU A 14 2.84 14.67 28.39
C LEU A 14 2.60 14.95 26.90
N SER A 15 3.61 14.63 26.09
CA SER A 15 3.48 14.60 24.64
C SER A 15 2.64 13.36 24.27
N PHE A 16 1.33 13.48 24.28
CA PHE A 16 0.47 12.51 23.62
C PHE A 16 0.76 12.58 22.11
N SER A 17 1.32 11.49 21.56
CA SER A 17 1.56 11.40 20.12
C SER A 17 0.20 11.33 19.40
N ALA A 18 -0.18 12.39 18.72
CA ALA A 18 -1.39 12.46 17.90
C ALA A 18 -1.42 11.35 16.80
N GLY A 19 -0.30 10.65 16.57
CA GLY A 19 -0.20 9.54 15.65
C GLY A 19 -0.93 8.27 16.09
N ALA A 20 -0.95 7.94 17.38
CA ALA A 20 -1.57 6.70 17.86
C ALA A 20 -3.10 6.72 17.71
N PHE A 21 -3.75 7.83 18.03
CA PHE A 21 -5.21 7.95 17.89
C PHE A 21 -5.67 7.90 16.42
N ALA A 22 -4.89 8.44 15.49
CA ALA A 22 -5.22 8.39 14.06
C ALA A 22 -5.08 6.97 13.47
N GLU A 23 -4.21 6.13 14.03
CA GLU A 23 -3.99 4.75 13.60
C GLU A 23 -5.10 3.80 14.05
N ASP A 24 -5.56 3.95 15.30
CA ASP A 24 -6.67 3.18 15.85
C ASP A 24 -7.98 3.50 15.11
N ASP A 25 -8.24 4.77 14.80
CA ASP A 25 -9.38 5.21 14.00
C ASP A 25 -9.37 4.61 12.59
N GLU A 26 -8.19 4.47 11.98
CA GLU A 26 -8.06 3.84 10.68
C GLU A 26 -8.40 2.35 10.74
N VAL A 27 -7.88 1.61 11.73
CA VAL A 27 -8.18 0.19 11.92
C VAL A 27 -9.67 -0.01 12.20
N ALA A 28 -10.27 0.81 13.06
CA ALA A 28 -11.70 0.77 13.34
C ALA A 28 -12.53 1.02 12.07
N THR A 29 -12.17 2.03 11.28
CA THR A 29 -12.82 2.35 10.00
C THR A 29 -12.75 1.19 9.03
N LEU A 30 -11.57 0.59 8.84
CA LEU A 30 -11.38 -0.53 7.93
C LEU A 30 -12.10 -1.80 8.41
N THR A 31 -12.18 -2.02 9.73
CA THR A 31 -12.92 -3.13 10.34
C THR A 31 -14.42 -2.98 10.07
N ALA A 32 -14.98 -1.78 10.29
CA ALA A 32 -16.39 -1.49 10.04
C ALA A 32 -16.78 -1.65 8.57
N ARG A 33 -15.83 -1.56 7.63
CA ARG A 33 -16.07 -1.78 6.19
C ARG A 33 -16.22 -3.25 5.80
N ALA A 34 -16.10 -4.19 6.73
CA ALA A 34 -16.29 -5.62 6.52
C ALA A 34 -15.53 -6.16 5.28
N GLY A 35 -14.26 -5.81 5.18
CA GLY A 35 -13.41 -6.25 4.08
C GLY A 35 -13.54 -5.46 2.77
N LYS A 36 -14.29 -4.35 2.74
CA LYS A 36 -14.31 -3.45 1.58
C LYS A 36 -13.19 -2.41 1.70
N ALA A 37 -12.43 -2.20 0.64
CA ALA A 37 -11.39 -1.19 0.62
C ALA A 37 -11.95 0.24 0.79
N LEU A 38 -11.18 1.11 1.43
CA LEU A 38 -11.41 2.53 1.53
C LEU A 38 -10.59 3.23 0.45
N ARG A 39 -11.25 3.93 -0.48
CA ARG A 39 -10.61 4.75 -1.51
C ARG A 39 -10.39 6.17 -0.99
N TYR A 40 -9.25 6.77 -1.34
CA TYR A 40 -8.93 8.14 -0.93
C TYR A 40 -8.06 8.85 -1.97
N ASP A 41 -8.00 10.18 -1.90
CA ASP A 41 -7.03 10.98 -2.64
C ASP A 41 -5.72 10.95 -1.88
N ALA A 42 -4.68 10.39 -2.50
CA ALA A 42 -3.38 10.25 -1.87
C ALA A 42 -2.50 11.49 -2.11
N SER A 43 -1.61 11.75 -1.17
CA SER A 43 -0.60 12.80 -1.34
C SER A 43 0.57 12.27 -2.14
N ALA A 44 1.13 13.10 -3.04
CA ALA A 44 2.34 12.77 -3.76
C ALA A 44 3.50 12.58 -2.75
N PRO A 45 4.21 11.44 -2.78
CA PRO A 45 5.36 11.24 -1.90
C PRO A 45 6.55 12.13 -2.29
N GLU A 46 6.60 12.56 -3.55
CA GLU A 46 7.60 13.45 -4.12
C GLU A 46 6.94 14.42 -5.10
N PRO A 47 7.54 15.61 -5.36
CA PRO A 47 7.05 16.54 -6.37
C PRO A 47 6.94 15.86 -7.72
N THR A 48 5.82 16.07 -8.41
CA THR A 48 5.57 15.57 -9.76
C THR A 48 5.16 16.70 -10.69
N THR A 49 5.51 16.60 -11.96
CA THR A 49 5.06 17.53 -13.00
C THR A 49 3.69 17.14 -13.56
N SER A 50 3.21 15.93 -13.26
CA SER A 50 1.89 15.47 -13.67
C SER A 50 0.78 16.29 -13.01
N LYS A 51 -0.26 16.61 -13.77
CA LYS A 51 -1.49 17.23 -13.28
C LYS A 51 -2.50 16.19 -12.77
N VAL A 52 -2.25 14.91 -13.00
CA VAL A 52 -3.05 13.82 -12.46
C VAL A 52 -2.76 13.67 -10.97
N GLY A 53 -3.80 13.61 -10.15
CA GLY A 53 -3.67 13.38 -8.71
C GLY A 53 -3.34 11.92 -8.39
N TRP A 54 -2.72 11.68 -7.26
CA TRP A 54 -2.50 10.33 -6.73
C TRP A 54 -3.81 9.74 -6.21
N GLY A 55 -4.12 8.52 -6.62
CA GLY A 55 -5.25 7.75 -6.10
C GLY A 55 -4.77 6.68 -5.12
N GLY A 56 -5.50 6.50 -4.02
CA GLY A 56 -5.15 5.50 -3.01
C GLY A 56 -6.32 4.60 -2.62
N ALA A 57 -5.97 3.44 -2.07
CA ALA A 57 -6.90 2.58 -1.35
C ALA A 57 -6.22 1.88 -0.18
N ALA A 58 -6.99 1.65 0.89
CA ALA A 58 -6.59 0.94 2.09
C ALA A 58 -7.55 -0.21 2.40
N ILE A 59 -7.02 -1.32 2.93
CA ILE A 59 -7.81 -2.47 3.35
C ILE A 59 -7.15 -3.14 4.57
N LEU A 60 -7.98 -3.75 5.43
CA LEU A 60 -7.48 -4.62 6.50
C LEU A 60 -7.36 -6.06 5.98
N VAL A 61 -6.19 -6.67 6.17
CA VAL A 61 -5.87 -8.05 5.79
C VAL A 61 -5.71 -8.88 7.05
N ASN A 62 -6.42 -9.99 7.15
CA ASN A 62 -6.38 -10.89 8.30
C ASN A 62 -5.18 -11.85 8.21
N ALA A 63 -3.98 -11.27 8.19
CA ALA A 63 -2.72 -11.99 8.14
C ALA A 63 -1.55 -11.12 8.62
N PRO A 64 -0.45 -11.73 9.10
CA PRO A 64 0.75 -11.03 9.50
C PRO A 64 1.42 -10.30 8.32
N ILE A 65 2.12 -9.20 8.61
CA ILE A 65 2.80 -8.36 7.61
C ILE A 65 3.75 -9.16 6.69
N ALA A 66 4.40 -10.19 7.21
CA ALA A 66 5.32 -11.02 6.43
C ALA A 66 4.61 -11.77 5.30
N GLU A 67 3.40 -12.29 5.54
CA GLU A 67 2.59 -12.99 4.54
C GLU A 67 2.06 -12.00 3.49
N VAL A 68 1.57 -10.84 3.92
CA VAL A 68 1.11 -9.79 3.02
C VAL A 68 2.23 -9.29 2.13
N ARG A 69 3.42 -9.00 2.70
CA ARG A 69 4.62 -8.58 1.97
C ARG A 69 5.04 -9.61 0.92
N LYS A 70 4.97 -10.90 1.25
CA LYS A 70 5.28 -11.97 0.30
C LYS A 70 4.39 -11.88 -0.93
N VAL A 71 3.07 -11.74 -0.76
CA VAL A 71 2.12 -11.65 -1.88
C VAL A 71 2.29 -10.34 -2.65
N VAL A 72 2.48 -9.20 -1.98
CA VAL A 72 2.78 -7.91 -2.63
C VAL A 72 4.05 -8.00 -3.49
N SER A 73 5.01 -8.82 -3.10
CA SER A 73 6.27 -9.00 -3.84
C SER A 73 6.22 -10.09 -4.93
N GLU A 74 5.06 -10.73 -5.15
CA GLU A 74 4.89 -11.73 -6.21
C GLU A 74 4.73 -11.08 -7.61
N TYR A 75 5.58 -10.12 -7.95
CA TYR A 75 5.47 -9.30 -9.17
C TYR A 75 5.26 -10.09 -10.46
N ARG A 76 5.84 -11.29 -10.56
CA ARG A 76 5.70 -12.20 -11.72
C ARG A 76 4.29 -12.76 -11.88
N SER A 77 3.48 -12.68 -10.83
CA SER A 77 2.18 -13.35 -10.74
C SER A 77 1.00 -12.38 -10.70
N TYR A 78 1.22 -11.08 -10.80
CA TYR A 78 0.15 -10.09 -10.70
C TYR A 78 -0.97 -10.33 -11.70
N GLU A 79 -0.66 -10.67 -12.94
CA GLU A 79 -1.64 -11.01 -13.98
C GLU A 79 -2.57 -12.18 -13.61
N LYS A 80 -2.12 -13.09 -12.71
CA LYS A 80 -2.87 -14.29 -12.33
C LYS A 80 -3.93 -14.01 -11.28
N PHE A 81 -3.75 -12.99 -10.45
CA PHE A 81 -4.66 -12.72 -9.34
C PHE A 81 -5.11 -11.27 -9.21
N MET A 82 -4.37 -10.33 -9.80
CA MET A 82 -4.62 -8.90 -9.66
C MET A 82 -5.18 -8.35 -10.97
N LYS A 83 -6.50 -8.37 -11.11
CA LYS A 83 -7.15 -7.70 -12.25
C LYS A 83 -7.13 -6.18 -12.03
N PRO A 84 -6.90 -5.36 -13.02
CA PRO A 84 -6.98 -5.63 -14.47
C PRO A 84 -5.64 -5.90 -15.18
N PHE A 85 -4.57 -6.37 -14.52
CA PHE A 85 -3.31 -6.65 -15.21
C PHE A 85 -3.50 -7.69 -16.33
N ASP A 86 -3.16 -7.30 -17.55
CA ASP A 86 -3.12 -8.15 -18.75
C ASP A 86 -1.77 -8.88 -18.84
N SER A 87 -0.71 -8.24 -18.34
CA SER A 87 0.62 -8.84 -18.27
C SER A 87 1.44 -8.29 -17.10
N SER A 88 2.17 -9.18 -16.45
CA SER A 88 3.16 -8.86 -15.41
C SER A 88 4.37 -9.76 -15.55
N LYS A 89 5.52 -9.18 -15.92
CA LYS A 89 6.75 -9.96 -16.20
C LYS A 89 7.94 -9.40 -15.41
N LEU A 90 8.55 -10.22 -14.60
CA LEU A 90 9.82 -9.89 -13.96
C LEU A 90 10.93 -9.90 -15.02
N ILE A 91 11.50 -8.73 -15.30
CA ILE A 91 12.60 -8.56 -16.27
C ILE A 91 13.94 -8.90 -15.62
N SER A 92 14.19 -8.30 -14.45
CA SER A 92 15.44 -8.50 -13.71
C SER A 92 15.22 -8.42 -12.21
N LYS A 93 16.11 -9.05 -11.45
CA LYS A 93 16.23 -8.87 -10.00
C LYS A 93 17.71 -8.71 -9.66
N LYS A 94 18.09 -7.53 -9.15
CA LYS A 94 19.47 -7.21 -8.82
C LYS A 94 19.52 -6.29 -7.59
N ASN A 95 20.42 -6.58 -6.65
CA ASN A 95 20.62 -5.79 -5.43
C ASN A 95 19.31 -5.54 -4.64
N GLY A 96 18.44 -6.56 -4.53
CA GLY A 96 17.15 -6.45 -3.86
C GLY A 96 16.06 -5.71 -4.64
N GLN A 97 16.40 -5.03 -5.73
CA GLN A 97 15.44 -4.36 -6.62
C GLN A 97 14.90 -5.33 -7.66
N SER A 98 13.64 -5.15 -8.04
CA SER A 98 12.97 -5.92 -9.09
C SER A 98 12.50 -4.99 -10.21
N GLU A 99 12.94 -5.26 -11.44
CA GLU A 99 12.45 -4.55 -12.62
C GLU A 99 11.34 -5.37 -13.26
N VAL A 100 10.17 -4.77 -13.42
CA VAL A 100 8.94 -5.46 -13.79
C VAL A 100 8.25 -4.73 -14.94
N TYR A 101 7.88 -5.48 -15.98
CA TYR A 101 6.96 -5.02 -17.00
C TYR A 101 5.53 -5.24 -16.53
N LEU A 102 4.72 -4.18 -16.57
CA LEU A 102 3.30 -4.19 -16.23
C LEU A 102 2.49 -3.66 -17.41
N GLN A 103 1.35 -4.29 -17.70
CA GLN A 103 0.44 -3.87 -18.74
C GLN A 103 -1.01 -4.01 -18.27
N VAL A 104 -1.83 -2.99 -18.54
CA VAL A 104 -3.26 -2.97 -18.28
C VAL A 104 -4.03 -2.52 -19.52
N PRO A 105 -5.15 -3.16 -19.87
CA PRO A 105 -6.08 -2.63 -20.87
C PRO A 105 -6.84 -1.44 -20.27
N VAL A 106 -7.05 -0.41 -21.08
CA VAL A 106 -7.84 0.77 -20.73
C VAL A 106 -8.89 1.03 -21.82
N ALA A 107 -9.86 1.90 -21.56
CA ALA A 107 -10.95 2.19 -22.50
C ALA A 107 -11.62 0.92 -23.04
N HIS A 108 -12.02 0.00 -22.12
CA HIS A 108 -12.65 -1.29 -22.46
C HIS A 108 -11.80 -2.17 -23.40
N GLY A 109 -10.49 -2.07 -23.30
CA GLY A 109 -9.54 -2.86 -24.12
C GLY A 109 -9.15 -2.20 -25.45
N ALA A 110 -9.69 -1.03 -25.79
CA ALA A 110 -9.35 -0.30 -27.00
C ALA A 110 -7.91 0.21 -27.01
N ALA A 111 -7.30 0.40 -25.84
CA ALA A 111 -5.91 0.80 -25.68
C ALA A 111 -5.24 -0.01 -24.56
N LYS A 112 -3.91 -0.03 -24.57
CA LYS A 112 -3.09 -0.66 -23.52
C LYS A 112 -2.12 0.36 -22.95
N VAL A 113 -2.14 0.50 -21.64
CA VAL A 113 -1.13 1.25 -20.88
C VAL A 113 -0.10 0.26 -20.36
N TRP A 114 1.18 0.55 -20.58
CA TRP A 114 2.25 -0.29 -20.09
C TRP A 114 3.42 0.53 -19.54
N ALA A 115 4.11 -0.03 -18.56
CA ALA A 115 5.32 0.52 -18.02
C ALA A 115 6.28 -0.57 -17.58
N VAL A 116 7.57 -0.29 -17.70
CA VAL A 116 8.62 -0.97 -16.95
C VAL A 116 8.87 -0.13 -15.71
N VAL A 117 8.76 -0.75 -14.56
CA VAL A 117 8.90 -0.11 -13.25
C VAL A 117 9.94 -0.85 -12.41
N LYS A 118 10.60 -0.12 -11.54
CA LYS A 118 11.58 -0.65 -10.61
C LYS A 118 11.03 -0.61 -9.20
N PHE A 119 10.77 -1.77 -8.62
CA PHE A 119 10.42 -1.92 -7.21
C PHE A 119 11.66 -1.92 -6.35
N ALA A 120 11.73 -1.02 -5.38
CA ALA A 120 12.74 -1.03 -4.33
C ALA A 120 12.49 -2.20 -3.35
N PRO A 121 13.51 -2.65 -2.62
CA PRO A 121 13.28 -3.56 -1.50
C PRO A 121 12.39 -2.90 -0.43
N PRO A 122 11.66 -3.69 0.36
CA PRO A 122 10.91 -3.17 1.49
C PRO A 122 11.83 -2.40 2.45
N VAL A 123 11.41 -1.21 2.85
CA VAL A 123 12.13 -0.40 3.84
C VAL A 123 11.19 -0.07 5.01
N LYS A 124 11.74 0.03 6.21
CA LYS A 124 11.01 0.47 7.40
C LYS A 124 10.64 1.94 7.28
N ASP A 125 9.43 2.29 7.71
CA ASP A 125 8.85 3.63 7.73
C ASP A 125 8.06 3.77 9.05
N GLY A 126 8.76 4.03 10.16
CA GLY A 126 8.22 3.87 11.51
C GLY A 126 7.88 2.41 11.80
N ASP A 127 6.66 2.16 12.26
CA ASP A 127 6.12 0.80 12.50
C ASP A 127 5.64 0.12 11.20
N SER A 128 5.55 0.88 10.11
CA SER A 128 5.17 0.39 8.79
C SER A 128 6.37 -0.08 7.97
N GLU A 129 6.07 -0.77 6.89
CA GLU A 129 7.00 -1.02 5.77
C GLU A 129 6.47 -0.37 4.52
N LYS A 130 7.36 0.16 3.69
CA LYS A 130 7.01 0.67 2.36
C LYS A 130 7.82 0.01 1.26
N ILE A 131 7.17 -0.18 0.10
CA ILE A 131 7.78 -0.64 -1.14
C ILE A 131 7.45 0.39 -2.20
N VAL A 132 8.46 1.06 -2.73
CA VAL A 132 8.30 2.10 -3.74
C VAL A 132 8.57 1.52 -5.11
N ALA A 133 7.70 1.83 -6.07
CA ALA A 133 7.91 1.54 -7.48
C ALA A 133 8.10 2.84 -8.26
N THR A 134 9.21 2.92 -9.00
CA THR A 134 9.57 4.08 -9.82
C THR A 134 9.51 3.73 -11.30
N TYR A 135 9.22 4.74 -12.11
CA TYR A 135 9.15 4.63 -13.57
C TYR A 135 10.53 4.42 -14.20
N VAL A 136 10.61 3.53 -15.17
CA VAL A 136 11.80 3.33 -16.01
C VAL A 136 11.50 3.73 -17.44
N LYS A 137 10.45 3.15 -18.04
CA LYS A 137 9.99 3.46 -19.41
C LYS A 137 8.59 2.91 -19.63
N GLY A 138 7.89 3.42 -20.62
CA GLY A 138 6.54 2.98 -20.99
C GLY A 138 5.86 3.96 -21.92
N ASN A 139 4.56 3.80 -22.10
CA ASN A 139 3.70 4.73 -22.83
C ASN A 139 2.86 5.60 -21.89
N VAL A 140 3.46 6.05 -20.79
CA VAL A 140 2.86 6.96 -19.82
C VAL A 140 3.79 8.16 -19.60
N ASP A 141 3.23 9.31 -19.27
CA ASP A 141 4.00 10.54 -19.00
C ASP A 141 4.57 10.52 -17.56
N ALA A 142 3.86 9.89 -16.63
CA ALA A 142 4.32 9.70 -15.27
C ALA A 142 3.80 8.37 -14.69
N PHE A 143 4.59 7.78 -13.80
CA PHE A 143 4.23 6.61 -13.01
C PHE A 143 4.88 6.70 -11.63
N GLY A 144 4.11 6.33 -10.61
CA GLY A 144 4.60 6.10 -9.27
C GLY A 144 3.65 5.16 -8.53
N ALA A 145 4.20 4.31 -7.68
CA ALA A 145 3.38 3.48 -6.79
C ALA A 145 4.09 3.28 -5.46
N VAL A 146 3.31 3.31 -4.38
CA VAL A 146 3.80 3.05 -3.03
C VAL A 146 2.86 2.06 -2.35
N TRP A 147 3.38 0.90 -2.02
CA TRP A 147 2.75 -0.01 -1.09
C TRP A 147 3.17 0.35 0.33
N ARG A 148 2.21 0.42 1.25
CA ARG A 148 2.46 0.58 2.69
C ARG A 148 1.79 -0.57 3.43
N LEU A 149 2.54 -1.18 4.32
CA LEU A 149 2.12 -2.31 5.13
C LEU A 149 2.35 -1.94 6.59
N ARG A 150 1.30 -1.89 7.40
CA ARG A 150 1.40 -1.61 8.83
C ARG A 150 0.79 -2.76 9.64
N PRO A 151 1.56 -3.38 10.55
CA PRO A 151 1.01 -4.40 11.43
C PRO A 151 0.03 -3.76 12.41
N THR A 152 -0.97 -4.54 12.86
CA THR A 152 -1.88 -4.17 13.94
C THR A 152 -1.58 -5.01 15.18
N GLU A 153 -2.01 -4.57 16.35
CA GLU A 153 -1.77 -5.29 17.61
C GLU A 153 -2.39 -6.69 17.63
N ASP A 154 -3.52 -6.89 16.92
CA ASP A 154 -4.20 -8.18 16.80
C ASP A 154 -3.62 -9.08 15.69
N GLY A 155 -2.43 -8.76 15.18
CA GLY A 155 -1.68 -9.59 14.23
C GLY A 155 -2.19 -9.52 12.78
N LYS A 156 -3.05 -8.55 12.47
CA LYS A 156 -3.47 -8.24 11.09
C LYS A 156 -2.54 -7.22 10.45
N THR A 157 -2.84 -6.84 9.21
CA THR A 157 -2.07 -5.85 8.47
C THR A 157 -3.00 -4.85 7.78
N VAL A 158 -2.79 -3.56 8.03
CA VAL A 158 -3.33 -2.50 7.18
C VAL A 158 -2.47 -2.42 5.93
N LEU A 159 -3.08 -2.69 4.78
CA LEU A 159 -2.43 -2.63 3.47
C LEU A 159 -2.97 -1.43 2.70
N LYS A 160 -2.05 -0.57 2.23
CA LYS A 160 -2.36 0.57 1.36
C LYS A 160 -1.61 0.46 0.05
N LEU A 161 -2.23 0.94 -1.01
CA LEU A 161 -1.59 1.21 -2.29
C LEU A 161 -1.92 2.64 -2.72
N GLU A 162 -0.91 3.41 -3.04
CA GLU A 162 -1.00 4.75 -3.59
C GLU A 162 -0.41 4.72 -4.99
N LEU A 163 -1.15 5.25 -5.98
CA LEU A 163 -0.82 5.18 -7.40
C LEU A 163 -0.86 6.54 -8.06
N LEU A 164 0.12 6.79 -8.92
CA LEU A 164 0.08 7.76 -10.01
C LEU A 164 0.35 7.04 -11.31
N VAL A 165 -0.53 7.19 -12.28
CA VAL A 165 -0.29 6.86 -13.68
C VAL A 165 -0.89 7.98 -14.51
N ASP A 166 -0.05 8.66 -15.27
CA ASP A 166 -0.48 9.69 -16.21
C ASP A 166 -0.41 9.12 -17.64
N PRO A 167 -1.51 8.58 -18.15
CA PRO A 167 -1.51 7.97 -19.47
C PRO A 167 -1.48 9.05 -20.55
N GLN A 168 -0.82 8.78 -21.67
CA GLN A 168 -0.84 9.65 -22.85
C GLN A 168 -2.20 9.56 -23.57
N LEU A 169 -3.28 9.90 -22.87
CA LEU A 169 -4.65 9.79 -23.38
C LEU A 169 -5.41 11.09 -23.09
N PRO A 170 -6.32 11.52 -24.00
CA PRO A 170 -7.04 12.78 -23.88
C PRO A 170 -8.21 12.70 -22.88
N PHE A 171 -7.96 12.23 -21.67
CA PHE A 171 -8.96 12.18 -20.59
C PHE A 171 -8.77 13.33 -19.60
N PRO A 172 -9.85 13.83 -18.97
CA PRO A 172 -9.75 14.77 -17.86
C PRO A 172 -8.96 14.18 -16.70
N ASN A 173 -8.05 14.96 -16.10
CA ASN A 173 -7.20 14.50 -15.00
C ASN A 173 -7.99 13.94 -13.81
N SER A 174 -9.14 14.54 -13.47
CA SER A 174 -10.03 14.06 -12.41
C SER A 174 -10.60 12.67 -12.69
N MET A 175 -10.90 12.37 -13.95
CA MET A 175 -11.37 11.06 -14.38
C MET A 175 -10.24 10.02 -14.19
N VAL A 176 -9.02 10.36 -14.63
CA VAL A 176 -7.85 9.48 -14.45
C VAL A 176 -7.60 9.22 -12.97
N THR A 177 -7.61 10.26 -12.11
CA THR A 177 -7.46 10.10 -10.64
C THR A 177 -8.56 9.19 -10.05
N GLY A 178 -9.80 9.30 -10.53
CA GLY A 178 -10.89 8.40 -10.14
C GLY A 178 -10.60 6.93 -10.46
N GLU A 179 -10.09 6.67 -11.67
CA GLU A 179 -9.69 5.32 -12.10
C GLU A 179 -8.50 4.79 -11.30
N LEU A 180 -7.55 5.64 -10.89
CA LEU A 180 -6.43 5.24 -10.04
C LEU A 180 -6.90 4.77 -8.66
N LYS A 181 -7.85 5.47 -8.04
CA LYS A 181 -8.48 5.02 -6.78
C LYS A 181 -9.19 3.67 -6.94
N TYR A 182 -9.88 3.47 -8.08
CA TYR A 182 -10.50 2.19 -8.38
C TYR A 182 -9.47 1.08 -8.59
N ALA A 183 -8.39 1.35 -9.34
CA ALA A 183 -7.31 0.40 -9.57
C ALA A 183 -6.61 0.02 -8.27
N ALA A 184 -6.33 0.98 -7.38
CA ALA A 184 -5.77 0.74 -6.06
C ALA A 184 -6.67 -0.16 -5.20
N ASP A 185 -7.99 0.11 -5.18
CA ASP A 185 -8.98 -0.75 -4.48
C ASP A 185 -8.93 -2.19 -5.01
N LYS A 186 -8.95 -2.38 -6.33
CA LYS A 186 -8.87 -3.74 -6.92
C LYS A 186 -7.56 -4.44 -6.56
N ALA A 187 -6.45 -3.72 -6.53
CA ALA A 187 -5.16 -4.28 -6.21
C ALA A 187 -5.07 -4.71 -4.73
N VAL A 188 -5.43 -3.84 -3.78
CA VAL A 188 -5.38 -4.20 -2.34
C VAL A 188 -6.37 -5.32 -2.01
N THR A 189 -7.54 -5.33 -2.64
CA THR A 189 -8.54 -6.40 -2.50
C THR A 189 -8.00 -7.74 -3.02
N ALA A 190 -7.36 -7.74 -4.19
CA ALA A 190 -6.78 -8.94 -4.78
C ALA A 190 -5.64 -9.51 -3.92
N VAL A 191 -4.78 -8.65 -3.34
CA VAL A 191 -3.75 -9.08 -2.40
C VAL A 191 -4.36 -9.72 -1.16
N ARG A 192 -5.35 -9.07 -0.53
CA ARG A 192 -6.06 -9.64 0.63
C ARG A 192 -6.64 -11.00 0.29
N ASP A 193 -7.42 -11.11 -0.79
CA ASP A 193 -8.08 -12.35 -1.18
C ASP A 193 -7.08 -13.47 -1.46
N ARG A 194 -5.91 -13.15 -2.00
CA ARG A 194 -4.86 -14.12 -2.23
C ARG A 194 -4.19 -14.56 -0.93
N VAL A 195 -3.87 -13.63 -0.04
CA VAL A 195 -3.27 -13.92 1.27
C VAL A 195 -4.20 -14.79 2.11
N GLU A 196 -5.47 -14.42 2.21
CA GLU A 196 -6.44 -15.10 3.06
C GLU A 196 -6.85 -16.49 2.53
N LYS A 197 -6.64 -16.78 1.24
CA LYS A 197 -6.83 -18.10 0.63
C LYS A 197 -5.64 -19.04 0.82
N ILE A 198 -4.44 -18.52 1.11
CA ILE A 198 -3.27 -19.33 1.40
C ILE A 198 -3.42 -19.86 2.83
N PRO A 199 -3.44 -21.19 3.08
CA PRO A 199 -3.47 -21.71 4.46
C PRO A 199 -2.24 -21.20 5.21
N SER A 200 -2.44 -20.51 6.33
CA SER A 200 -1.33 -20.06 7.19
C SER A 200 -0.59 -21.28 7.71
N ALA A 201 0.71 -21.37 7.46
CA ALA A 201 1.55 -22.50 7.86
C ALA A 201 1.58 -22.73 9.39
N ASP A 202 1.15 -21.72 10.18
CA ASP A 202 1.20 -21.72 11.64
C ASP A 202 -0.14 -22.05 12.34
N LYS A 203 -1.19 -22.40 11.61
CA LYS A 203 -2.42 -22.98 12.22
C LYS A 203 -2.25 -24.48 12.51
N LYS A 204 -1.16 -24.84 13.20
CA LYS A 204 -1.09 -26.15 13.86
C LYS A 204 -2.00 -26.08 15.09
N PRO A 205 -3.08 -26.89 15.19
CA PRO A 205 -3.89 -26.92 16.40
C PRO A 205 -2.99 -27.35 17.54
N SER A 206 -2.89 -26.53 18.59
CA SER A 206 -2.31 -26.95 19.85
C SER A 206 -3.22 -28.06 20.40
N ASN A 207 -2.84 -29.31 20.19
CA ASN A 207 -3.40 -30.44 20.89
C ASN A 207 -3.03 -30.27 22.38
N VAL A 208 -3.89 -29.59 23.12
CA VAL A 208 -3.92 -29.70 24.58
C VAL A 208 -4.41 -31.11 24.88
N ALA A 209 -3.46 -32.01 25.06
CA ALA A 209 -3.73 -33.33 25.61
C ALA A 209 -4.32 -33.15 27.02
N LYS A 210 -5.61 -33.46 27.18
CA LYS A 210 -6.20 -33.70 28.47
C LYS A 210 -5.57 -34.97 29.03
N ARG A 211 -4.84 -34.80 30.10
CA ARG A 211 -4.58 -35.87 31.10
C ARG A 211 -5.24 -35.47 32.38
#